data_5a6bc34b3aab2e3633129a8642720b85
#
_entry.id   5a6bc34b3aab2e3633129a8642720b85
#
_cell.length_a   1.000
_cell.length_b   1.000
_cell.length_c   1.000
_cell.angle_alpha   90.00
_cell.angle_beta   90.00
_cell.angle_gamma   90.00
#
_symmetry.space_group_name_H-M   'P 1'
#
loop_
_entity.id
_entity.type
_entity.pdbx_description
1 polymer ?
#
loop_
_entity_poly.entity_id
_entity_poly.type
_entity_poly.pdbx_seq_one_letter_code
_entity_poly.pdbx_strand_id
1 'polypeptide(L)'
;MSQSADLLINDQSYPLPILTGTEQEQAVDISQLRKLSKFITFDDGYGNTGSCESSVTFIDGDKGILRYRGYDIAELAEKSTFLETCYLLIYGNLP
;
A
#
# COMPACT_ATOMS: atom_id res chain seq x y z
N MET A 1 16.39 4.05 -2.34
CA MET A 1 16.76 5.16 -1.44
C MET A 1 15.67 5.36 -0.41
N SER A 2 16.02 5.29 0.84
CA SER A 2 15.04 5.47 1.92
C SER A 2 14.74 6.95 2.11
N GLN A 3 13.45 7.25 2.31
CA GLN A 3 12.99 8.58 2.66
C GLN A 3 12.39 8.56 4.05
N SER A 4 12.41 9.68 4.71
CA SER A 4 11.79 9.80 6.02
C SER A 4 11.03 11.12 6.13
N ALA A 5 9.98 11.08 6.95
CA ALA A 5 9.24 12.26 7.35
C ALA A 5 9.52 12.53 8.81
N ASP A 6 9.51 13.81 9.21
CA ASP A 6 9.68 14.17 10.61
C ASP A 6 8.34 14.65 11.14
N LEU A 7 7.91 14.04 12.24
CA LEU A 7 6.71 14.46 12.94
C LEU A 7 7.12 15.26 14.17
N LEU A 8 6.69 16.52 14.22
CA LEU A 8 7.00 17.41 15.33
C LEU A 8 5.81 17.48 16.28
N ILE A 9 6.04 17.06 17.53
CA ILE A 9 5.03 17.10 18.58
C ILE A 9 5.65 17.76 19.81
N ASN A 10 5.10 18.90 20.25
CA ASN A 10 5.56 19.59 21.46
C ASN A 10 7.08 19.80 21.47
N ASP A 11 7.61 20.31 20.36
CA ASP A 11 9.04 20.60 20.18
C ASP A 11 9.95 19.36 20.10
N GLN A 12 9.37 18.17 20.08
CA GLN A 12 10.12 16.93 19.83
C GLN A 12 9.87 16.45 18.41
N SER A 13 10.95 16.10 17.73
CA SER A 13 10.88 15.60 16.36
C SER A 13 11.08 14.09 16.34
N TYR A 14 10.19 13.39 15.64
CA TYR A 14 10.23 11.94 15.50
C TYR A 14 10.37 11.58 14.05
N PRO A 15 11.48 10.93 13.64
CA PRO A 15 11.63 10.50 12.26
C PRO A 15 10.80 9.25 11.99
N LEU A 16 10.05 9.25 10.88
CA LEU A 16 9.22 8.13 10.47
C LEU A 16 9.58 7.77 9.04
N PRO A 17 9.78 6.48 8.73
CA PRO A 17 10.11 6.07 7.37
C PRO A 17 8.97 6.34 6.39
N ILE A 18 9.31 6.58 5.14
CA ILE A 18 8.34 6.68 4.06
C ILE A 18 8.46 5.42 3.21
N LEU A 19 7.33 4.76 2.99
CA LEU A 19 7.23 3.60 2.10
C LEU A 19 6.67 4.06 0.76
N THR A 20 7.28 3.62 -0.32
CA THR A 20 6.83 3.94 -1.66
C THR A 20 6.50 2.65 -2.40
N GLY A 21 5.28 2.53 -2.89
CA GLY A 21 4.85 1.38 -3.66
C GLY A 21 5.27 1.48 -5.12
N THR A 22 5.04 0.40 -5.87
CA THR A 22 5.43 0.33 -7.28
C THR A 22 4.63 1.28 -8.18
N GLU A 23 3.44 1.69 -7.75
CA GLU A 23 2.62 2.65 -8.48
C GLU A 23 2.81 4.07 -7.94
N GLN A 24 3.91 4.32 -7.21
CA GLN A 24 4.30 5.61 -6.67
C GLN A 24 3.40 6.12 -5.54
N GLU A 25 2.55 5.29 -4.99
CA GLU A 25 1.83 5.63 -3.75
C GLU A 25 2.81 5.66 -2.59
N GLN A 26 2.65 6.65 -1.71
CA GLN A 26 3.55 6.85 -0.58
C GLN A 26 2.80 6.79 0.74
N ALA A 27 3.42 6.20 1.74
CA ALA A 27 2.86 6.09 3.07
C ALA A 27 3.91 6.41 4.12
N VAL A 28 3.49 7.03 5.21
CA VAL A 28 4.34 7.25 6.38
C VAL A 28 4.18 6.05 7.30
N ASP A 29 5.28 5.36 7.58
CA ASP A 29 5.27 4.20 8.46
C ASP A 29 5.27 4.66 9.92
N ILE A 30 4.16 4.43 10.60
CA ILE A 30 3.98 4.87 11.99
C ILE A 30 4.20 3.75 13.00
N SER A 31 4.77 2.62 12.59
CA SER A 31 4.91 1.46 13.46
C SER A 31 5.73 1.73 14.72
N GLN A 32 6.67 2.68 14.67
CA GLN A 32 7.50 3.02 15.82
C GLN A 32 7.03 4.27 16.58
N LEU A 33 5.99 4.92 16.11
CA LEU A 33 5.54 6.19 16.70
C LEU A 33 5.16 6.04 18.16
N ARG A 34 4.37 5.03 18.49
CA ARG A 34 3.94 4.80 19.88
C ARG A 34 5.12 4.52 20.80
N LYS A 35 6.06 3.71 20.33
CA LYS A 35 7.25 3.36 21.11
C LYS A 35 8.12 4.58 21.40
N LEU A 36 8.31 5.43 20.40
CA LEU A 36 9.19 6.60 20.52
C LEU A 36 8.52 7.76 21.27
N SER A 37 7.26 8.01 21.02
CA SER A 37 6.59 9.23 21.47
C SER A 37 5.48 9.01 22.47
N LYS A 38 4.95 7.80 22.62
CA LYS A 38 3.75 7.46 23.36
C LYS A 38 2.46 7.93 22.69
N PHE A 39 2.55 8.61 21.57
CA PHE A 39 1.37 9.01 20.81
C PHE A 39 0.94 7.89 19.88
N ILE A 40 -0.37 7.83 19.62
CA ILE A 40 -0.95 6.97 18.60
C ILE A 40 -1.61 7.86 17.55
N THR A 41 -1.93 7.29 16.40
CA THR A 41 -2.71 7.99 15.38
C THR A 41 -4.18 7.67 15.56
N PHE A 42 -5.03 8.61 15.16
CA PHE A 42 -6.47 8.40 15.14
C PHE A 42 -6.96 8.60 13.71
N ASP A 43 -7.64 7.62 13.17
CA ASP A 43 -8.18 7.65 11.83
C ASP A 43 -9.49 6.87 11.84
N ASP A 44 -10.58 7.59 12.07
CA ASP A 44 -11.91 6.99 12.18
C ASP A 44 -12.36 6.43 10.83
N GLY A 45 -12.65 5.13 10.80
CA GLY A 45 -13.13 4.46 9.61
C GLY A 45 -12.05 4.11 8.58
N TYR A 46 -10.77 4.22 8.92
CA TYR A 46 -9.66 3.91 8.02
C TYR A 46 -9.68 4.73 6.72
N GLY A 47 -10.03 6.00 6.83
CA GLY A 47 -10.12 6.87 5.65
C GLY A 47 -8.77 7.23 5.05
N ASN A 48 -7.69 7.13 5.85
CA ASN A 48 -6.36 7.56 5.44
C ASN A 48 -5.26 6.67 6.01
N THR A 49 -5.56 5.39 6.23
CA THR A 49 -4.61 4.46 6.84
C THR A 49 -4.37 3.27 5.93
N GLY A 50 -3.10 3.04 5.58
CA GLY A 50 -2.68 1.81 4.94
C GLY A 50 -2.50 0.72 5.98
N SER A 51 -3.27 -0.36 5.88
CA SER A 51 -3.28 -1.42 6.88
C SER A 51 -2.22 -2.47 6.65
N CYS A 52 -1.75 -2.65 5.42
CA CYS A 52 -0.74 -3.65 5.09
C CYS A 52 -0.11 -3.35 3.74
N GLU A 53 1.00 -4.02 3.46
CA GLU A 53 1.59 -4.05 2.13
C GLU A 53 1.09 -5.28 1.39
N SER A 54 0.90 -5.15 0.08
CA SER A 54 0.47 -6.26 -0.75
C SER A 54 1.19 -6.22 -2.10
N SER A 55 1.70 -7.36 -2.53
CA SER A 55 2.25 -7.53 -3.88
C SER A 55 1.22 -8.14 -4.83
N VAL A 56 0.02 -8.45 -4.34
CA VAL A 56 -1.00 -9.17 -5.10
C VAL A 56 -1.91 -8.22 -5.86
N THR A 57 -2.37 -7.17 -5.22
CA THR A 57 -3.43 -6.32 -5.76
C THR A 57 -3.08 -4.85 -5.58
N PHE A 58 -3.34 -4.07 -6.61
CA PHE A 58 -3.36 -2.61 -6.51
C PHE A 58 -4.75 -2.12 -6.85
N ILE A 59 -5.29 -1.22 -6.03
CA ILE A 59 -6.58 -0.60 -6.28
C ILE A 59 -6.50 0.91 -6.05
N ASP A 60 -7.11 1.66 -6.97
CA ASP A 60 -7.31 3.09 -6.83
C ASP A 60 -8.77 3.36 -7.14
N GLY A 61 -9.57 3.51 -6.09
CA GLY A 61 -11.01 3.68 -6.22
C GLY A 61 -11.41 4.99 -6.88
N ASP A 62 -10.59 6.05 -6.68
CA ASP A 62 -10.89 7.35 -7.26
C ASP A 62 -10.71 7.35 -8.78
N LYS A 63 -9.70 6.65 -9.26
CA LYS A 63 -9.41 6.54 -10.70
C LYS A 63 -10.04 5.31 -11.34
N GLY A 64 -10.64 4.42 -10.54
CA GLY A 64 -11.24 3.21 -11.07
C GLY A 64 -10.23 2.21 -11.60
N ILE A 65 -9.08 2.09 -10.94
CA ILE A 65 -8.01 1.18 -11.36
C ILE A 65 -7.95 0.00 -10.41
N LEU A 66 -7.89 -1.21 -10.98
CA LEU A 66 -7.65 -2.45 -10.24
C LEU A 66 -6.68 -3.31 -11.04
N ARG A 67 -5.62 -3.74 -10.38
CA ARG A 67 -4.61 -4.61 -11.00
C ARG A 67 -4.33 -5.81 -10.11
N TYR A 68 -4.15 -6.96 -10.75
CA TYR A 68 -3.70 -8.19 -10.09
C TYR A 68 -2.29 -8.49 -10.55
N ARG A 69 -1.33 -8.49 -9.62
CA ARG A 69 0.10 -8.73 -9.90
C ARG A 69 0.61 -7.85 -11.05
N GLY A 70 0.11 -6.63 -11.16
CA GLY A 70 0.49 -5.68 -12.19
C GLY A 70 -0.33 -5.71 -13.47
N TYR A 71 -1.23 -6.68 -13.63
CA TYR A 71 -2.09 -6.79 -14.80
C TYR A 71 -3.42 -6.10 -14.55
N ASP A 72 -3.83 -5.27 -15.50
CA ASP A 72 -5.12 -4.57 -15.42
C ASP A 72 -6.26 -5.58 -15.46
N ILE A 73 -7.27 -5.38 -14.61
CA ILE A 73 -8.39 -6.32 -14.49
C ILE A 73 -9.17 -6.43 -15.80
N ALA A 74 -9.24 -5.36 -16.59
CA ALA A 74 -9.96 -5.40 -17.86
C ALA A 74 -9.29 -6.36 -18.85
N GLU A 75 -7.95 -6.38 -18.88
CA GLU A 75 -7.22 -7.33 -19.74
C GLU A 75 -7.41 -8.76 -19.28
N LEU A 76 -7.38 -8.99 -17.96
CA LEU A 76 -7.60 -10.35 -17.42
C LEU A 76 -9.01 -10.84 -17.73
N ALA A 77 -10.00 -9.94 -17.60
CA ALA A 77 -11.38 -10.32 -17.88
C ALA A 77 -11.62 -10.69 -19.34
N GLU A 78 -10.92 -10.01 -20.27
CA GLU A 78 -11.09 -10.24 -21.70
C GLU A 78 -10.25 -11.39 -22.24
N LYS A 79 -8.99 -11.49 -21.77
CA LYS A 79 -7.97 -12.31 -22.41
C LYS A 79 -7.52 -13.51 -21.60
N SER A 80 -7.99 -13.65 -20.37
CA SER A 80 -7.53 -14.69 -19.48
C SER A 80 -8.68 -15.54 -18.97
N THR A 81 -8.38 -16.80 -18.62
CA THR A 81 -9.37 -17.69 -18.01
C THR A 81 -9.32 -17.55 -16.47
N PHE A 82 -10.35 -18.11 -15.81
CA PHE A 82 -10.38 -18.14 -14.35
C PHE A 82 -9.15 -18.85 -13.78
N LEU A 83 -8.77 -19.99 -14.36
CA LEU A 83 -7.61 -20.75 -13.87
C LEU A 83 -6.30 -20.00 -14.08
N GLU A 84 -6.16 -19.28 -15.19
CA GLU A 84 -4.98 -18.47 -15.44
C GLU A 84 -4.86 -17.33 -14.43
N THR A 85 -5.98 -16.70 -14.07
CA THR A 85 -5.99 -15.65 -13.07
C THR A 85 -5.66 -16.19 -11.69
N CYS A 86 -6.17 -17.38 -11.35
CA CYS A 86 -5.79 -18.05 -10.10
C CYS A 86 -4.29 -18.31 -10.04
N TYR A 87 -3.72 -18.80 -11.13
CA TYR A 87 -2.29 -19.06 -11.22
C TYR A 87 -1.49 -17.76 -11.02
N LEU A 88 -1.92 -16.69 -11.68
CA LEU A 88 -1.29 -15.38 -11.55
C LEU A 88 -1.25 -14.90 -10.11
N LEU A 89 -2.39 -14.99 -9.41
CA LEU A 89 -2.48 -14.52 -8.03
C LEU A 89 -1.61 -15.34 -7.08
N ILE A 90 -1.51 -16.64 -7.33
CA ILE A 90 -0.75 -17.53 -6.45
C ILE A 90 0.75 -17.43 -6.72
N TYR A 91 1.15 -17.41 -7.98
CA TYR A 91 2.57 -17.53 -8.36
C TYR A 91 3.20 -16.21 -8.80
N GLY A 92 2.42 -15.18 -9.06
CA GLY A 92 2.93 -13.85 -9.39
C GLY A 92 3.15 -13.58 -10.87
N ASN A 93 2.94 -14.57 -11.74
CA ASN A 93 3.07 -14.43 -13.18
C ASN A 93 2.09 -15.36 -13.88
N LEU A 94 1.77 -15.04 -15.12
CA LEU A 94 0.88 -15.89 -15.93
C LEU A 94 1.60 -17.19 -16.34
N PRO A 95 0.84 -18.29 -16.50
CA PRO A 95 1.43 -19.57 -16.91
C PRO A 95 1.99 -19.54 -18.32
#